data_0c84ea52fc94aa8281fc81098e903e27
#
_entry.id   0c84ea52fc94aa8281fc81098e903e27
#
_cell.length_a   1.000
_cell.length_b   1.000
_cell.length_c   1.000
_cell.angle_alpha   90.00
_cell.angle_beta   90.00
_cell.angle_gamma   90.00
#
_symmetry.space_group_name_H-M   'P 1'
#
loop_
_entity.id
_entity.type
_entity.pdbx_description
1 polymer ?
#
loop_
_entity_poly.entity_id
_entity_poly.type
_entity_poly.pdbx_seq_one_letter_code
_entity_poly.pdbx_strand_id
1 'polypeptide(L)'
;MKNSILFIALMAIFAVAGCNRNPKTSLDDVKKAEEAMFNADMTTNQDAVAGAIATFSKYVEDNPEAIEAADVLFKAVEVSVNTRQDPQQSIGLVNKLVTDYPKFDKNPVALFMLATFVYDEQLGDLDKARETYQQVIDNYPESPFAKDAEISITQLGMTPEELIKMFEAQAEN
;
A
#
# COMPACT_ATOMS: atom_id res chain seq x y z
N MET A 1 -3.57 -79.37 -21.60
CA MET A 1 -2.75 -78.23 -21.97
C MET A 1 -3.74 -77.11 -22.28
N LYS A 2 -3.96 -76.24 -21.29
CA LYS A 2 -4.89 -75.13 -21.40
C LYS A 2 -4.13 -73.84 -21.04
N ASN A 3 -3.87 -73.03 -22.06
CA ASN A 3 -3.23 -71.72 -21.86
C ASN A 3 -4.31 -70.75 -21.37
N SER A 4 -4.16 -70.26 -20.11
CA SER A 4 -4.94 -69.19 -19.58
C SER A 4 -4.19 -67.89 -19.85
N ILE A 5 -4.71 -67.07 -20.76
CA ILE A 5 -4.23 -65.73 -21.02
C ILE A 5 -4.87 -64.80 -20.00
N LEU A 6 -4.03 -64.30 -19.08
CA LEU A 6 -4.45 -63.37 -18.08
C LEU A 6 -4.44 -61.97 -18.69
N PHE A 7 -5.62 -61.40 -18.99
CA PHE A 7 -5.77 -60.01 -19.38
C PHE A 7 -5.64 -59.13 -18.13
N ILE A 8 -4.53 -58.47 -18.01
CA ILE A 8 -4.36 -57.40 -17.02
C ILE A 8 -4.94 -56.13 -17.64
N ALA A 9 -6.14 -55.75 -17.21
CA ALA A 9 -6.75 -54.46 -17.53
C ALA A 9 -6.04 -53.39 -16.71
N LEU A 10 -5.16 -52.63 -17.36
CA LEU A 10 -4.52 -51.45 -16.78
C LEU A 10 -5.55 -50.32 -16.73
N MET A 11 -6.22 -50.16 -15.57
CA MET A 11 -7.07 -48.99 -15.30
C MET A 11 -6.17 -47.79 -15.09
N ALA A 12 -6.00 -46.95 -16.10
CA ALA A 12 -5.43 -45.63 -15.97
C ALA A 12 -6.43 -44.74 -15.19
N ILE A 13 -6.17 -44.61 -13.90
CA ILE A 13 -6.86 -43.62 -13.06
C ILE A 13 -6.30 -42.25 -13.46
N PHE A 14 -7.01 -41.55 -14.36
CA PHE A 14 -6.83 -40.11 -14.53
C PHE A 14 -7.29 -39.45 -13.25
N ALA A 15 -6.35 -39.16 -12.34
CA ALA A 15 -6.54 -38.22 -11.28
C ALA A 15 -6.70 -36.83 -11.93
N VAL A 16 -7.96 -36.44 -12.18
CA VAL A 16 -8.30 -35.04 -12.45
C VAL A 16 -8.02 -34.30 -11.17
N ALA A 17 -6.77 -33.81 -11.00
CA ALA A 17 -6.46 -32.79 -10.04
C ALA A 17 -7.26 -31.56 -10.49
N GLY A 18 -8.50 -31.47 -10.03
CA GLY A 18 -9.29 -30.27 -10.09
C GLY A 18 -8.54 -29.21 -9.32
N CYS A 19 -7.78 -28.36 -10.02
CA CYS A 19 -7.28 -27.13 -9.45
C CYS A 19 -8.52 -26.35 -9.00
N ASN A 20 -8.84 -26.44 -7.73
CA ASN A 20 -9.78 -25.54 -7.08
C ASN A 20 -9.07 -24.19 -6.95
N ARG A 21 -8.85 -23.51 -8.09
CA ARG A 21 -8.36 -22.14 -8.10
C ARG A 21 -9.53 -21.29 -7.66
N ASN A 22 -9.47 -20.78 -6.44
CA ASN A 22 -10.30 -19.64 -6.09
C ASN A 22 -10.16 -18.62 -7.22
N PRO A 23 -11.27 -18.04 -7.71
CA PRO A 23 -11.19 -17.02 -8.73
C PRO A 23 -10.27 -15.90 -8.25
N LYS A 24 -9.41 -15.42 -9.15
CA LYS A 24 -8.55 -14.26 -8.84
C LYS A 24 -9.43 -13.04 -8.58
N THR A 25 -9.01 -12.22 -7.64
CA THR A 25 -9.63 -10.90 -7.40
C THR A 25 -9.52 -10.06 -8.67
N SER A 26 -10.63 -9.46 -9.08
CA SER A 26 -10.74 -8.65 -10.29
C SER A 26 -10.76 -7.15 -10.00
N LEU A 27 -10.59 -6.32 -11.03
CA LEU A 27 -10.77 -4.86 -10.91
C LEU A 27 -12.22 -4.48 -10.55
N ASP A 28 -13.20 -5.31 -10.92
CA ASP A 28 -14.60 -5.10 -10.52
C ASP A 28 -14.78 -5.30 -9.01
N ASP A 29 -14.05 -6.26 -8.40
CA ASP A 29 -14.03 -6.44 -6.95
C ASP A 29 -13.37 -5.25 -6.25
N VAL A 30 -12.26 -4.72 -6.81
CA VAL A 30 -11.59 -3.50 -6.33
C VAL A 30 -12.57 -2.32 -6.34
N LYS A 31 -13.29 -2.11 -7.45
CA LYS A 31 -14.25 -1.03 -7.58
C LYS A 31 -15.42 -1.15 -6.59
N LYS A 32 -15.97 -2.34 -6.43
CA LYS A 32 -17.04 -2.60 -5.43
C LYS A 32 -16.55 -2.33 -4.01
N ALA A 33 -15.33 -2.73 -3.69
CA ALA A 33 -14.74 -2.47 -2.38
C ALA A 33 -14.53 -0.97 -2.15
N GLU A 34 -14.08 -0.23 -3.17
CA GLU A 34 -13.93 1.23 -3.13
C GLU A 34 -15.29 1.93 -2.92
N GLU A 35 -16.32 1.54 -3.66
CA GLU A 35 -17.69 2.07 -3.50
C GLU A 35 -18.26 1.78 -2.11
N ALA A 36 -17.99 0.60 -1.55
CA ALA A 36 -18.49 0.21 -0.23
C ALA A 36 -17.88 1.03 0.92
N MET A 37 -16.73 1.68 0.71
CA MET A 37 -16.11 2.57 1.72
C MET A 37 -16.90 3.86 1.96
N PHE A 38 -17.90 4.16 1.14
CA PHE A 38 -18.70 5.39 1.28
C PHE A 38 -20.15 5.08 1.60
N ASN A 39 -20.68 5.80 2.56
CA ASN A 39 -22.12 5.81 2.85
C ASN A 39 -22.88 6.61 1.76
N ALA A 40 -24.20 6.54 1.77
CA ALA A 40 -25.06 7.27 0.82
C ALA A 40 -24.89 8.81 0.89
N ASP A 41 -24.44 9.34 2.03
CA ASP A 41 -24.13 10.75 2.26
C ASP A 41 -22.66 11.11 1.97
N MET A 42 -21.91 10.20 1.35
CA MET A 42 -20.48 10.33 1.02
C MET A 42 -19.53 10.38 2.23
N THR A 43 -20.00 10.09 3.43
CA THR A 43 -19.11 9.88 4.59
C THR A 43 -18.42 8.52 4.51
N THR A 44 -17.25 8.41 5.15
CA THR A 44 -16.50 7.15 5.18
C THR A 44 -17.22 6.09 6.01
N ASN A 45 -17.48 4.93 5.43
CA ASN A 45 -17.95 3.74 6.12
C ASN A 45 -16.75 3.00 6.74
N GLN A 46 -16.46 3.29 7.99
CA GLN A 46 -15.30 2.75 8.70
C GLN A 46 -15.31 1.21 8.79
N ASP A 47 -16.49 0.59 8.84
CA ASP A 47 -16.63 -0.87 8.91
C ASP A 47 -16.19 -1.55 7.59
N ALA A 48 -16.30 -0.86 6.47
CA ALA A 48 -15.92 -1.37 5.16
C ALA A 48 -14.43 -1.13 4.80
N VAL A 49 -13.76 -0.19 5.47
CA VAL A 49 -12.38 0.21 5.17
C VAL A 49 -11.39 -0.96 5.21
N ALA A 50 -11.41 -1.74 6.28
CA ALA A 50 -10.51 -2.90 6.42
C ALA A 50 -10.73 -3.95 5.32
N GLY A 51 -12.00 -4.18 4.95
CA GLY A 51 -12.37 -5.07 3.84
C GLY A 51 -11.88 -4.56 2.48
N ALA A 52 -11.94 -3.25 2.25
CA ALA A 52 -11.45 -2.63 1.02
C ALA A 52 -9.92 -2.78 0.91
N ILE A 53 -9.16 -2.46 1.96
CA ILE A 53 -7.70 -2.64 1.99
C ILE A 53 -7.33 -4.10 1.72
N ALA A 54 -8.04 -5.06 2.34
CA ALA A 54 -7.81 -6.48 2.12
C ALA A 54 -8.08 -6.88 0.66
N THR A 55 -9.14 -6.35 0.04
CA THR A 55 -9.49 -6.61 -1.38
C THR A 55 -8.42 -6.03 -2.31
N PHE A 56 -7.95 -4.80 -2.06
CA PHE A 56 -6.89 -4.17 -2.85
C PHE A 56 -5.58 -4.96 -2.76
N SER A 57 -5.17 -5.34 -1.54
CA SER A 57 -3.99 -6.18 -1.32
C SER A 57 -4.10 -7.52 -2.03
N LYS A 58 -5.27 -8.17 -1.93
CA LYS A 58 -5.55 -9.45 -2.59
C LYS A 58 -5.50 -9.35 -4.11
N TYR A 59 -6.02 -8.25 -4.69
CA TYR A 59 -5.90 -8.01 -6.13
C TYR A 59 -4.44 -8.00 -6.58
N VAL A 60 -3.58 -7.29 -5.85
CA VAL A 60 -2.15 -7.19 -6.17
C VAL A 60 -1.45 -8.53 -6.03
N GLU A 61 -1.77 -9.32 -4.99
CA GLU A 61 -1.25 -10.68 -4.83
C GLU A 61 -1.64 -11.61 -5.97
N ASP A 62 -2.89 -11.53 -6.43
CA ASP A 62 -3.41 -12.37 -7.50
C ASP A 62 -2.92 -11.92 -8.89
N ASN A 63 -2.58 -10.64 -9.06
CA ASN A 63 -2.27 -10.00 -10.34
C ASN A 63 -1.04 -9.06 -10.26
N PRO A 64 0.13 -9.51 -9.77
CA PRO A 64 1.28 -8.62 -9.50
C PRO A 64 1.83 -7.94 -10.76
N GLU A 65 1.63 -8.56 -11.94
CA GLU A 65 2.11 -8.03 -13.23
C GLU A 65 1.05 -7.20 -13.99
N ALA A 66 -0.14 -7.00 -13.39
CA ALA A 66 -1.17 -6.16 -14.01
C ALA A 66 -0.70 -4.71 -14.04
N ILE A 67 -1.06 -4.00 -15.12
CA ILE A 67 -0.68 -2.59 -15.29
C ILE A 67 -1.23 -1.70 -14.17
N GLU A 68 -2.37 -2.09 -13.60
CA GLU A 68 -3.04 -1.38 -12.51
C GLU A 68 -2.54 -1.79 -11.11
N ALA A 69 -1.67 -2.81 -11.00
CA ALA A 69 -1.31 -3.38 -9.70
C ALA A 69 -0.68 -2.35 -8.76
N ALA A 70 0.23 -1.50 -9.25
CA ALA A 70 0.84 -0.45 -8.46
C ALA A 70 -0.20 0.62 -8.01
N ASP A 71 -1.09 1.03 -8.90
CA ASP A 71 -2.16 1.98 -8.56
C ASP A 71 -3.15 1.41 -7.54
N VAL A 72 -3.51 0.13 -7.64
CA VAL A 72 -4.38 -0.53 -6.66
C VAL A 72 -3.68 -0.65 -5.31
N LEU A 73 -2.38 -0.97 -5.28
CA LEU A 73 -1.62 -0.99 -4.02
C LEU A 73 -1.51 0.40 -3.41
N PHE A 74 -1.31 1.43 -4.23
CA PHE A 74 -1.29 2.81 -3.75
C PHE A 74 -2.65 3.24 -3.17
N LYS A 75 -3.78 2.82 -3.75
CA LYS A 75 -5.11 3.01 -3.12
C LYS A 75 -5.18 2.38 -1.72
N ALA A 76 -4.63 1.17 -1.54
CA ALA A 76 -4.56 0.57 -0.21
C ALA A 76 -3.73 1.41 0.78
N VAL A 77 -2.61 1.99 0.32
CA VAL A 77 -1.78 2.93 1.10
C VAL A 77 -2.60 4.16 1.50
N GLU A 78 -3.20 4.85 0.51
CA GLU A 78 -3.99 6.07 0.77
C GLU A 78 -5.11 5.82 1.78
N VAL A 79 -5.87 4.74 1.59
CA VAL A 79 -6.98 4.39 2.50
C VAL A 79 -6.45 4.08 3.90
N SER A 80 -5.40 3.26 4.02
CA SER A 80 -4.83 2.87 5.32
C SER A 80 -4.31 4.07 6.10
N VAL A 81 -3.56 4.97 5.45
CA VAL A 81 -2.99 6.16 6.07
C VAL A 81 -4.08 7.18 6.44
N ASN A 82 -4.96 7.54 5.48
CA ASN A 82 -5.95 8.60 5.68
C ASN A 82 -7.04 8.21 6.69
N THR A 83 -7.35 6.92 6.83
CA THR A 83 -8.32 6.43 7.82
C THR A 83 -7.66 6.02 9.15
N ARG A 84 -6.37 6.28 9.29
CA ARG A 84 -5.56 6.00 10.50
C ARG A 84 -5.71 4.56 10.98
N GLN A 85 -5.60 3.62 10.04
CA GLN A 85 -5.58 2.19 10.36
C GLN A 85 -4.34 1.82 11.18
N ASP A 86 -4.16 0.52 11.47
CA ASP A 86 -2.95 0.03 12.15
C ASP A 86 -1.68 0.58 11.47
N PRO A 87 -0.82 1.33 12.19
CA PRO A 87 0.42 1.87 11.64
C PRO A 87 1.29 0.81 10.96
N GLN A 88 1.34 -0.41 11.52
CA GLN A 88 2.13 -1.49 10.94
C GLN A 88 1.58 -1.96 9.58
N GLN A 89 0.26 -1.90 9.40
CA GLN A 89 -0.36 -2.17 8.10
C GLN A 89 0.06 -1.11 7.08
N SER A 90 -0.02 0.18 7.42
CA SER A 90 0.38 1.27 6.53
C SER A 90 1.86 1.19 6.16
N ILE A 91 2.75 0.92 7.13
CA ILE A 91 4.18 0.70 6.90
C ILE A 91 4.40 -0.47 5.93
N GLY A 92 3.71 -1.59 6.16
CA GLY A 92 3.82 -2.77 5.30
C GLY A 92 3.38 -2.51 3.86
N LEU A 93 2.28 -1.78 3.66
CA LEU A 93 1.75 -1.43 2.34
C LEU A 93 2.71 -0.51 1.57
N VAL A 94 3.26 0.54 2.22
CA VAL A 94 4.23 1.45 1.58
C VAL A 94 5.51 0.70 1.22
N ASN A 95 6.07 -0.09 2.15
CA ASN A 95 7.27 -0.88 1.88
C ASN A 95 7.06 -1.86 0.70
N LYS A 96 5.91 -2.52 0.64
CA LYS A 96 5.55 -3.38 -0.47
C LYS A 96 5.49 -2.60 -1.79
N LEU A 97 4.86 -1.42 -1.79
CA LEU A 97 4.73 -0.58 -2.98
C LEU A 97 6.10 -0.19 -3.54
N VAL A 98 6.99 0.36 -2.71
CA VAL A 98 8.32 0.83 -3.17
C VAL A 98 9.25 -0.32 -3.55
N THR A 99 9.07 -1.51 -2.94
CA THR A 99 9.89 -2.69 -3.24
C THR A 99 9.44 -3.39 -4.51
N ASP A 100 8.16 -3.66 -4.66
CA ASP A 100 7.61 -4.43 -5.77
C ASP A 100 7.45 -3.57 -7.04
N TYR A 101 7.22 -2.26 -6.87
CA TYR A 101 7.02 -1.31 -7.97
C TYR A 101 7.97 -0.10 -7.87
N PRO A 102 9.31 -0.29 -7.95
CA PRO A 102 10.29 0.78 -7.66
C PRO A 102 10.24 1.95 -8.64
N LYS A 103 9.63 1.79 -9.81
CA LYS A 103 9.48 2.83 -10.84
C LYS A 103 8.11 3.50 -10.84
N PHE A 104 7.26 3.18 -9.87
CA PHE A 104 5.95 3.79 -9.79
C PHE A 104 6.07 5.26 -9.39
N ASP A 105 5.43 6.12 -10.15
CA ASP A 105 5.56 7.59 -10.06
C ASP A 105 5.02 8.19 -8.74
N LYS A 106 4.15 7.45 -8.03
CA LYS A 106 3.60 7.87 -6.74
C LYS A 106 4.38 7.34 -5.52
N ASN A 107 5.50 6.65 -5.71
CA ASN A 107 6.35 6.22 -4.60
C ASN A 107 6.82 7.38 -3.71
N PRO A 108 7.25 8.55 -4.26
CA PRO A 108 7.66 9.67 -3.41
C PRO A 108 6.54 10.18 -2.51
N VAL A 109 5.30 10.29 -3.01
CA VAL A 109 4.17 10.70 -2.17
C VAL A 109 3.80 9.64 -1.14
N ALA A 110 3.88 8.36 -1.48
CA ALA A 110 3.62 7.27 -0.53
C ALA A 110 4.60 7.29 0.65
N LEU A 111 5.90 7.48 0.38
CA LEU A 111 6.92 7.65 1.42
C LEU A 111 6.71 8.93 2.23
N PHE A 112 6.39 10.04 1.58
CA PHE A 112 6.10 11.30 2.26
C PHE A 112 4.90 11.15 3.22
N MET A 113 3.81 10.51 2.78
CA MET A 113 2.66 10.20 3.63
C MET A 113 3.03 9.31 4.81
N LEU A 114 3.88 8.29 4.58
CA LEU A 114 4.38 7.41 5.64
C LEU A 114 5.15 8.19 6.71
N ALA A 115 6.05 9.08 6.29
CA ALA A 115 6.85 9.90 7.19
C ALA A 115 5.95 10.83 8.02
N THR A 116 5.06 11.58 7.36
CA THR A 116 4.21 12.60 7.99
C THR A 116 3.15 11.96 8.89
N PHE A 117 2.26 11.15 8.30
CA PHE A 117 1.04 10.74 8.98
C PHE A 117 1.21 9.52 9.86
N VAL A 118 2.18 8.64 9.55
CA VAL A 118 2.36 7.42 10.31
C VAL A 118 3.49 7.56 11.32
N TYR A 119 4.71 7.87 10.86
CA TYR A 119 5.85 7.93 11.79
C TYR A 119 5.79 9.16 12.71
N ASP A 120 5.56 10.37 12.16
CA ASP A 120 5.52 11.59 12.95
C ASP A 120 4.22 11.71 13.76
N GLU A 121 3.05 11.78 13.08
CA GLU A 121 1.80 12.11 13.76
C GLU A 121 1.20 10.93 14.56
N GLN A 122 1.26 9.70 14.04
CA GLN A 122 0.57 8.57 14.66
C GLN A 122 1.46 7.84 15.67
N LEU A 123 2.76 7.69 15.40
CA LEU A 123 3.71 6.98 16.25
C LEU A 123 4.60 7.90 17.08
N GLY A 124 4.79 9.17 16.69
CA GLY A 124 5.75 10.08 17.30
C GLY A 124 7.21 9.62 17.13
N ASP A 125 7.48 8.79 16.11
CA ASP A 125 8.82 8.27 15.80
C ASP A 125 9.54 9.23 14.86
N LEU A 126 10.10 10.30 15.44
CA LEU A 126 10.76 11.36 14.67
C LEU A 126 12.00 10.85 13.93
N ASP A 127 12.69 9.85 14.46
CA ASP A 127 13.86 9.27 13.79
C ASP A 127 13.45 8.54 12.52
N LYS A 128 12.39 7.73 12.60
CA LYS A 128 11.84 7.04 11.40
C LYS A 128 11.20 8.00 10.41
N ALA A 129 10.54 9.04 10.88
CA ALA A 129 10.01 10.10 10.02
C ALA A 129 11.16 10.74 9.22
N ARG A 130 12.25 11.16 9.90
CA ARG A 130 13.44 11.74 9.29
C ARG A 130 14.09 10.79 8.26
N GLU A 131 14.31 9.53 8.64
CA GLU A 131 14.87 8.51 7.73
C GLU A 131 14.01 8.35 6.47
N THR A 132 12.69 8.38 6.61
CA THR A 132 11.77 8.19 5.49
C THR A 132 11.70 9.43 4.59
N TYR A 133 11.73 10.64 5.15
CA TYR A 133 11.88 11.87 4.37
C TYR A 133 13.22 11.87 3.59
N GLN A 134 14.32 11.44 4.24
CA GLN A 134 15.60 11.33 3.54
C GLN A 134 15.56 10.35 2.37
N GLN A 135 14.82 9.24 2.49
CA GLN A 135 14.59 8.34 1.35
C GLN A 135 13.87 9.02 0.18
N VAL A 136 12.92 9.94 0.45
CA VAL A 136 12.28 10.71 -0.63
C VAL A 136 13.30 11.59 -1.34
N ILE A 137 14.15 12.30 -0.60
CA ILE A 137 15.17 13.21 -1.14
C ILE A 137 16.19 12.44 -1.97
N ASP A 138 16.72 11.32 -1.44
CA ASP A 138 17.80 10.58 -2.05
C ASP A 138 17.36 9.79 -3.30
N ASN A 139 16.17 9.18 -3.24
CA ASN A 139 15.71 8.29 -4.31
C ASN A 139 14.86 9.00 -5.37
N TYR A 140 14.27 10.16 -5.03
CA TYR A 140 13.35 10.87 -5.92
C TYR A 140 13.62 12.39 -5.95
N PRO A 141 14.87 12.84 -6.20
CA PRO A 141 15.27 14.25 -6.08
C PRO A 141 14.50 15.20 -7.01
N GLU A 142 13.99 14.68 -8.13
CA GLU A 142 13.21 15.45 -9.10
C GLU A 142 11.71 15.54 -8.74
N SER A 143 11.27 14.84 -7.70
CA SER A 143 9.89 14.90 -7.23
C SER A 143 9.64 16.19 -6.45
N PRO A 144 8.44 16.82 -6.59
CA PRO A 144 8.07 17.94 -5.72
C PRO A 144 8.13 17.58 -4.23
N PHE A 145 7.88 16.32 -3.89
CA PHE A 145 7.94 15.82 -2.52
C PHE A 145 9.37 15.79 -1.93
N ALA A 146 10.43 15.84 -2.75
CA ALA A 146 11.80 15.94 -2.24
C ALA A 146 12.01 17.28 -1.51
N LYS A 147 11.56 18.39 -2.11
CA LYS A 147 11.63 19.72 -1.49
C LYS A 147 10.73 19.81 -0.23
N ASP A 148 9.54 19.23 -0.30
CA ASP A 148 8.64 19.20 0.85
C ASP A 148 9.24 18.39 1.99
N ALA A 149 9.93 17.29 1.70
CA ALA A 149 10.65 16.46 2.68
C ALA A 149 11.82 17.22 3.34
N GLU A 150 12.60 17.99 2.56
CA GLU A 150 13.65 18.86 3.11
C GLU A 150 13.08 19.85 4.13
N ILE A 151 11.96 20.51 3.78
CA ILE A 151 11.28 21.45 4.67
C ILE A 151 10.77 20.71 5.93
N SER A 152 10.12 19.55 5.74
CA SER A 152 9.57 18.76 6.85
C SER A 152 10.65 18.31 7.83
N ILE A 153 11.84 17.92 7.36
CA ILE A 153 12.98 17.56 8.24
C ILE A 153 13.38 18.75 9.12
N THR A 154 13.37 19.98 8.62
CA THR A 154 13.74 21.17 9.40
C THR A 154 12.70 21.52 10.46
N GLN A 155 11.45 21.13 10.27
CA GLN A 155 10.32 21.42 11.16
C GLN A 155 10.00 20.26 12.11
N LEU A 156 10.60 19.10 11.88
CA LEU A 156 10.28 17.86 12.58
C LEU A 156 10.55 17.98 14.09
N GLY A 157 9.49 17.75 14.88
CA GLY A 157 9.54 17.85 16.35
C GLY A 157 9.46 19.26 16.91
N MET A 158 9.27 20.30 16.06
CA MET A 158 9.06 21.67 16.55
C MET A 158 7.67 21.84 17.15
N THR A 159 7.59 22.60 18.21
CA THR A 159 6.31 23.06 18.77
C THR A 159 5.68 24.13 17.86
N PRO A 160 4.35 24.35 17.95
CA PRO A 160 3.70 25.44 17.22
C PRO A 160 4.34 26.82 17.44
N GLU A 161 4.80 27.10 18.65
CA GLU A 161 5.46 28.34 18.99
C GLU A 161 6.85 28.49 18.34
N GLU A 162 7.58 27.38 18.21
CA GLU A 162 8.87 27.36 17.50
C GLU A 162 8.69 27.54 16.01
N LEU A 163 7.67 26.92 15.42
CA LEU A 163 7.31 27.09 14.01
C LEU A 163 6.95 28.54 13.70
N ILE A 164 6.11 29.19 14.53
CA ILE A 164 5.75 30.61 14.37
C ILE A 164 7.01 31.47 14.36
N LYS A 165 7.89 31.31 15.36
CA LYS A 165 9.15 32.08 15.45
C LYS A 165 10.06 31.88 14.23
N MET A 166 10.11 30.64 13.73
CA MET A 166 10.89 30.32 12.53
C MET A 166 10.34 31.08 11.31
N PHE A 167 9.01 31.08 11.10
CA PHE A 167 8.38 31.80 9.98
C PHE A 167 8.51 33.31 10.10
N GLU A 168 8.39 33.88 11.31
CA GLU A 168 8.61 35.33 11.55
C GLU A 168 10.03 35.71 11.17
N ALA A 169 11.03 34.95 11.61
CA ALA A 169 12.44 35.20 11.26
C ALA A 169 12.74 35.09 9.77
N GLN A 170 12.02 34.21 9.03
CA GLN A 170 12.16 34.10 7.58
C GLN A 170 11.52 35.26 6.83
N ALA A 171 10.46 35.87 7.37
CA ALA A 171 9.78 37.01 6.76
C ALA A 171 10.53 38.33 6.90
N GLU A 172 11.49 38.45 7.85
CA GLU A 172 12.29 39.62 8.07
C GLU A 172 13.57 39.69 7.23
N ASN A 173 13.90 38.62 6.45
CA ASN A 173 15.06 38.53 5.58
C ASN A 173 14.67 38.61 4.10
#